data_bb15221d6614ed4570a00db40c2acefa
#
_entry.id   bb15221d6614ed4570a00db40c2acefa
#
_cell.length_a   1.000
_cell.length_b   1.000
_cell.length_c   1.000
_cell.angle_alpha   90.00
_cell.angle_beta   90.00
_cell.angle_gamma   90.00
#
_symmetry.space_group_name_H-M   'P 1'
#
loop_
_entity.id
_entity.type
_entity.pdbx_description
1 polymer ?
#
loop_
_entity_poly.entity_id
_entity_poly.type
_entity_poly.pdbx_seq_one_letter_code
_entity_poly.pdbx_strand_id
1 'polypeptide(L)'
;LLSQWIADPAVDGILCTGGTGFTGRDSTPEAVQPLLDKEMPGFGELFRQLSYTDIGTSSLQSRALAGLANGVFIFCLPGSTGACRLAWSEILRHQLNHATKPCNLAALMFTT
;
A
#
# COMPACT_ATOMS: atom_id res chain seq x y z
N LEU A 1 6.59 16.37 -2.74
CA LEU A 1 5.36 16.01 -3.46
C LEU A 1 4.43 15.16 -2.58
N LEU A 2 4.93 14.10 -1.96
CA LEU A 2 4.11 13.24 -1.11
C LEU A 2 3.51 14.01 0.08
N SER A 3 4.32 14.82 0.75
CA SER A 3 3.83 15.63 1.88
C SER A 3 2.75 16.61 1.44
N GLN A 4 2.87 17.15 0.23
CA GLN A 4 1.86 18.05 -0.33
C GLN A 4 0.54 17.34 -0.57
N TRP A 5 0.60 16.11 -1.08
CA TRP A 5 -0.60 15.32 -1.33
C TRP A 5 -1.27 14.87 -0.03
N ILE A 6 -0.47 14.52 0.98
CA ILE A 6 -1.00 14.16 2.30
C ILE A 6 -1.78 15.33 2.92
N ALA A 7 -1.33 16.54 2.68
CA ALA A 7 -1.98 17.75 3.20
C ALA A 7 -3.17 18.21 2.37
N ASP A 8 -3.36 17.67 1.16
CA ASP A 8 -4.41 18.09 0.24
C ASP A 8 -5.73 17.41 0.60
N PRO A 9 -6.78 18.17 1.00
CA PRO A 9 -8.07 17.58 1.37
C PRO A 9 -8.81 16.91 0.21
N ALA A 10 -8.37 17.11 -1.03
CA ALA A 10 -8.96 16.44 -2.19
C ALA A 10 -8.37 15.07 -2.45
N VAL A 11 -7.30 14.68 -1.74
CA VAL A 11 -6.63 13.38 -1.92
C VAL A 11 -7.09 12.42 -0.84
N ASP A 12 -7.62 11.27 -1.24
CA ASP A 12 -8.11 10.22 -0.32
C ASP A 12 -7.15 9.03 -0.24
N GLY A 13 -6.42 8.78 -1.30
CA GLY A 13 -5.47 7.67 -1.34
C GLY A 13 -4.30 7.95 -2.28
N ILE A 14 -3.16 7.35 -1.97
CA ILE A 14 -1.93 7.49 -2.75
C ILE A 14 -1.36 6.11 -3.00
N LEU A 15 -1.02 5.83 -4.27
CA LEU A 15 -0.33 4.62 -4.65
C LEU A 15 1.10 4.98 -5.07
N CYS A 16 2.07 4.39 -4.39
CA CYS A 16 3.48 4.51 -4.74
C CYS A 16 3.94 3.17 -5.32
N THR A 17 4.63 3.19 -6.45
CA THR A 17 5.16 1.97 -7.04
C THR A 17 6.68 2.07 -7.18
N GLY A 18 7.39 0.98 -6.85
CA GLY A 18 8.84 0.90 -6.94
C GLY A 18 9.55 1.26 -5.65
N GLY A 19 10.83 0.94 -5.60
CA GLY A 19 11.70 1.29 -4.49
C GLY A 19 11.46 0.49 -3.20
N THR A 20 10.82 -0.67 -3.27
CA THR A 20 10.50 -1.47 -2.08
C THR A 20 11.40 -2.70 -1.88
N GLY A 21 12.43 -2.88 -2.72
CA GLY A 21 13.39 -3.97 -2.57
C GLY A 21 14.51 -3.66 -1.58
N PHE A 22 15.64 -4.36 -1.75
CA PHE A 22 16.78 -4.25 -0.83
C PHE A 22 18.04 -3.66 -1.44
N THR A 23 17.98 -3.17 -2.69
CA THR A 23 19.16 -2.48 -3.27
C THR A 23 19.34 -1.11 -2.61
N GLY A 24 20.52 -0.53 -2.77
CA GLY A 24 20.81 0.80 -2.20
C GLY A 24 19.93 1.92 -2.76
N ARG A 25 19.28 1.70 -3.91
CA ARG A 25 18.35 2.67 -4.51
C ARG A 25 16.92 2.49 -4.01
N ASP A 26 16.62 1.39 -3.33
CA ASP A 26 15.28 1.11 -2.82
C ASP A 26 15.08 1.83 -1.50
N SER A 27 14.44 2.98 -1.54
CA SER A 27 14.28 3.85 -0.38
C SER A 27 12.84 4.25 -0.09
N THR A 28 11.87 3.66 -0.79
CA THR A 28 10.45 4.02 -0.60
C THR A 28 9.96 3.81 0.84
N PRO A 29 10.20 2.64 1.49
CA PRO A 29 9.76 2.47 2.87
C PRO A 29 10.39 3.51 3.82
N GLU A 30 11.69 3.80 3.65
CA GLU A 30 12.40 4.77 4.49
C GLU A 30 11.85 6.20 4.32
N ALA A 31 11.35 6.51 3.11
CA ALA A 31 10.77 7.83 2.84
C ALA A 31 9.32 7.95 3.34
N VAL A 32 8.54 6.86 3.27
CA VAL A 32 7.11 6.88 3.56
C VAL A 32 6.80 6.62 5.03
N GLN A 33 7.47 5.64 5.65
CA GLN A 33 7.16 5.25 7.03
C GLN A 33 7.15 6.42 8.02
N PRO A 34 8.11 7.35 7.99
CA PRO A 34 8.09 8.47 8.93
C PRO A 34 6.90 9.41 8.76
N LEU A 35 6.22 9.37 7.63
CA LEU A 35 5.05 10.22 7.36
C LEU A 35 3.75 9.62 7.86
N LEU A 36 3.74 8.33 8.21
CA LEU A 36 2.52 7.63 8.60
C LEU A 36 2.15 7.92 10.06
N ASP A 37 0.89 8.24 10.28
CA ASP A 37 0.31 8.33 11.63
C ASP A 37 -0.02 6.94 12.17
N LYS A 38 -0.46 6.04 11.30
CA LYS A 38 -0.74 4.64 11.62
C LYS A 38 -0.22 3.74 10.51
N GLU A 39 0.50 2.71 10.89
CA GLU A 39 0.91 1.68 9.95
C GLU A 39 -0.20 0.66 9.78
N MET A 40 -0.25 0.04 8.59
CA MET A 40 -1.18 -1.04 8.28
C MET A 40 -0.36 -2.29 7.95
N PRO A 41 0.15 -3.01 8.98
CA PRO A 41 1.00 -4.18 8.74
C PRO A 41 0.31 -5.25 7.93
N GLY A 42 -1.01 -5.38 8.07
CA GLY A 42 -1.79 -6.40 7.36
C GLY A 42 -1.71 -6.30 5.85
N PHE A 43 -1.51 -5.10 5.30
CA PHE A 43 -1.38 -4.98 3.86
C PHE A 43 -0.13 -5.72 3.35
N GLY A 44 1.03 -5.41 3.92
CA GLY A 44 2.28 -6.05 3.50
C GLY A 44 2.29 -7.55 3.78
N GLU A 45 1.72 -7.96 4.92
CA GLU A 45 1.61 -9.38 5.27
C GLU A 45 0.75 -10.13 4.24
N LEU A 46 -0.42 -9.62 3.93
CA LEU A 46 -1.31 -10.25 2.96
C LEU A 46 -0.71 -10.22 1.56
N PHE A 47 -0.12 -9.09 1.16
CA PHE A 47 0.51 -8.98 -0.16
C PHE A 47 1.63 -10.02 -0.32
N ARG A 48 2.50 -10.16 0.67
CA ARG A 48 3.59 -11.13 0.61
C ARG A 48 3.11 -12.57 0.62
N GLN A 49 2.03 -12.85 1.36
CA GLN A 49 1.41 -14.18 1.37
C GLN A 49 0.86 -14.55 -0.01
N LEU A 50 0.14 -13.62 -0.64
CA LEU A 50 -0.39 -13.83 -1.98
C LEU A 50 0.71 -13.92 -3.03
N SER A 51 1.74 -13.10 -2.88
CA SER A 51 2.91 -13.09 -3.77
C SER A 51 3.66 -14.42 -3.72
N TYR A 52 3.66 -15.10 -2.58
CA TYR A 52 4.33 -16.39 -2.43
C TYR A 52 3.79 -17.45 -3.40
N THR A 53 2.49 -17.47 -3.64
CA THR A 53 1.91 -18.42 -4.59
C THR A 53 2.33 -18.15 -6.03
N ASP A 54 2.76 -16.93 -6.32
CA ASP A 54 3.15 -16.49 -7.66
C ASP A 54 4.67 -16.61 -7.88
N ILE A 55 5.47 -16.14 -6.92
CA ILE A 55 6.93 -16.06 -7.07
C ILE A 55 7.72 -16.82 -5.99
N GLY A 56 7.04 -17.58 -5.13
CA GLY A 56 7.69 -18.40 -4.13
C GLY A 56 8.45 -17.57 -3.09
N THR A 57 9.62 -18.05 -2.69
CA THR A 57 10.41 -17.42 -1.62
C THR A 57 10.89 -16.01 -1.96
N SER A 58 10.89 -15.63 -3.23
CA SER A 58 11.26 -14.25 -3.60
C SER A 58 10.33 -13.21 -3.01
N SER A 59 9.13 -13.61 -2.56
CA SER A 59 8.19 -12.71 -1.89
C SER A 59 8.76 -12.10 -0.62
N LEU A 60 9.73 -12.75 0.03
CA LEU A 60 10.34 -12.22 1.25
C LEU A 60 11.16 -10.95 1.01
N GLN A 61 11.55 -10.68 -0.24
CA GLN A 61 12.30 -9.48 -0.58
C GLN A 61 11.42 -8.24 -0.74
N SER A 62 10.11 -8.40 -0.77
CA SER A 62 9.21 -7.26 -0.90
C SER A 62 9.04 -6.55 0.44
N ARG A 63 9.31 -5.25 0.44
CA ARG A 63 9.05 -4.38 1.59
C ARG A 63 7.80 -3.53 1.38
N ALA A 64 6.85 -4.04 0.61
CA ALA A 64 5.55 -3.39 0.41
C ALA A 64 4.90 -3.07 1.75
N LEU A 65 4.31 -1.89 1.84
CA LEU A 65 3.69 -1.42 3.08
C LEU A 65 2.52 -0.50 2.78
N ALA A 66 1.71 -0.26 3.79
CA ALA A 66 0.63 0.70 3.71
C ALA A 66 0.40 1.34 5.07
N GLY A 67 -0.28 2.47 5.06
CA GLY A 67 -0.62 3.15 6.28
C GLY A 67 -1.52 4.35 6.03
N LEU A 68 -1.76 5.09 7.10
CA LEU A 68 -2.63 6.26 7.10
C LEU A 68 -1.82 7.48 7.52
N ALA A 69 -1.94 8.56 6.77
CA ALA A 69 -1.30 9.84 7.10
C ALA A 69 -2.31 10.95 6.84
N ASN A 70 -2.67 11.70 7.88
CA ASN A 70 -3.60 12.82 7.79
C ASN A 70 -4.93 12.42 7.11
N GLY A 71 -5.44 11.22 7.40
CA GLY A 71 -6.67 10.73 6.78
C GLY A 71 -6.52 10.18 5.37
N VAL A 72 -5.30 10.16 4.83
CA VAL A 72 -5.00 9.66 3.49
C VAL A 72 -4.37 8.27 3.59
N PHE A 73 -4.95 7.29 2.88
CA PHE A 73 -4.36 5.96 2.82
C PHE A 73 -3.24 5.93 1.79
N ILE A 74 -2.09 5.39 2.18
CA ILE A 74 -0.90 5.30 1.32
C ILE A 74 -0.52 3.82 1.18
N PHE A 75 -0.34 3.38 -0.06
CA PHE A 75 0.05 2.01 -0.38
C PHE A 75 1.33 2.04 -1.21
N CYS A 76 2.35 1.33 -0.75
CA CYS A 76 3.64 1.25 -1.45
C CYS A 76 3.82 -0.15 -2.01
N LEU A 77 3.91 -0.25 -3.33
CA LEU A 77 3.95 -1.51 -4.07
C LEU A 77 5.29 -1.68 -4.77
N PRO A 78 5.73 -2.93 -5.01
CA PRO A 78 6.86 -3.16 -5.89
C PRO A 78 6.59 -2.62 -7.30
N GLY A 79 7.64 -2.26 -8.02
CA GLY A 79 7.52 -1.63 -9.33
C GLY A 79 7.16 -2.55 -10.48
N SER A 80 7.13 -3.87 -10.28
CA SER A 80 6.84 -4.81 -11.37
C SER A 80 5.36 -4.81 -11.73
N THR A 81 5.07 -5.06 -13.01
CA THR A 81 3.69 -5.16 -13.49
C THR A 81 2.90 -6.25 -12.78
N GLY A 82 3.54 -7.41 -12.56
CA GLY A 82 2.90 -8.53 -11.87
C GLY A 82 2.52 -8.19 -10.44
N ALA A 83 3.41 -7.49 -9.72
CA ALA A 83 3.14 -7.09 -8.34
C ALA A 83 1.99 -6.08 -8.28
N CYS A 84 1.96 -5.13 -9.18
CA CYS A 84 0.87 -4.14 -9.22
C CYS A 84 -0.47 -4.79 -9.55
N ARG A 85 -0.49 -5.75 -10.48
CA ARG A 85 -1.71 -6.50 -10.80
C ARG A 85 -2.20 -7.31 -9.61
N LEU A 86 -1.29 -7.98 -8.92
CA LEU A 86 -1.63 -8.78 -7.74
C LEU A 86 -2.23 -7.90 -6.66
N ALA A 87 -1.59 -6.79 -6.33
CA ALA A 87 -2.08 -5.87 -5.32
C ALA A 87 -3.46 -5.34 -5.68
N TRP A 88 -3.69 -4.96 -6.93
CA TRP A 88 -4.98 -4.46 -7.36
C TRP A 88 -6.05 -5.56 -7.33
N SER A 89 -5.78 -6.68 -8.00
CA SER A 89 -6.78 -7.73 -8.20
C SER A 89 -7.21 -8.41 -6.91
N GLU A 90 -6.27 -8.61 -5.98
CA GLU A 90 -6.51 -9.43 -4.80
C GLU A 90 -6.76 -8.62 -3.53
N ILE A 91 -6.37 -7.36 -3.51
CA ILE A 91 -6.48 -6.53 -2.29
C ILE A 91 -7.21 -5.23 -2.55
N LEU A 92 -6.61 -4.34 -3.36
CA LEU A 92 -7.05 -2.94 -3.45
C LEU A 92 -8.44 -2.78 -4.03
N ARG A 93 -8.77 -3.48 -5.10
CA ARG A 93 -10.11 -3.35 -5.70
C ARG A 93 -11.22 -3.78 -4.75
N HIS A 94 -10.91 -4.66 -3.79
CA HIS A 94 -11.88 -5.08 -2.79
C HIS A 94 -11.96 -4.07 -1.65
N GLN A 95 -10.83 -3.64 -1.12
CA GLN A 95 -10.79 -2.73 0.02
C GLN A 95 -11.16 -1.30 -0.35
N LEU A 96 -10.98 -0.90 -1.60
CA LEU A 96 -11.41 0.41 -2.09
C LEU A 96 -12.85 0.39 -2.60
N ASN A 97 -13.58 -0.70 -2.39
CA ASN A 97 -14.99 -0.85 -2.74
C ASN A 97 -15.81 -0.95 -1.45
N HIS A 98 -16.69 0.03 -1.22
CA HIS A 98 -17.50 0.08 0.00
C HIS A 98 -18.52 -1.06 0.12
N ALA A 99 -18.73 -1.84 -0.93
CA ALA A 99 -19.62 -3.00 -0.89
C ALA A 99 -18.93 -4.25 -0.33
N THR A 100 -17.61 -4.25 -0.15
CA THR A 100 -16.87 -5.41 0.34
C THR A 100 -17.15 -5.66 1.82
N LYS A 101 -17.50 -6.90 2.14
CA LYS A 101 -17.84 -7.34 3.50
C LYS A 101 -16.70 -8.16 4.08
N PRO A 102 -16.49 -8.21 5.40
CA PRO A 102 -17.28 -7.52 6.43
C PRO A 102 -16.92 -6.06 6.63
N CYS A 103 -15.77 -5.60 6.11
CA CYS A 103 -15.32 -4.22 6.21
C CYS A 103 -14.44 -3.86 5.02
N ASN A 104 -14.23 -2.57 4.82
CA ASN A 104 -13.41 -2.08 3.71
C ASN A 104 -12.82 -0.71 4.07
N LEU A 105 -11.74 -0.33 3.39
CA LEU A 105 -11.08 0.96 3.62
C LEU A 105 -11.86 2.12 3.01
N ALA A 106 -12.61 1.86 1.93
CA ALA A 106 -13.38 2.91 1.26
C ALA A 106 -14.37 3.58 2.23
N ALA A 107 -14.98 2.81 3.13
CA ALA A 107 -15.90 3.35 4.11
C ALA A 107 -15.20 4.29 5.10
N LEU A 108 -13.91 4.07 5.36
CA LEU A 108 -13.13 4.91 6.27
C LEU A 108 -12.65 6.20 5.59
N MET A 109 -12.49 6.17 4.27
CA MET A 109 -12.01 7.33 3.52
C MET A 109 -12.97 8.51 3.58
N PHE A 110 -14.26 8.24 3.73
CA PHE A 110 -15.31 9.26 3.70
C PHE A 110 -15.91 9.53 5.09
N THR A 111 -15.33 8.97 6.14
CA THR A 111 -15.70 9.32 7.51
C THR A 111 -14.82 10.45 8.00
N THR A 112 -15.44 11.48 8.48
CA THR A 112 -14.75 12.64 9.06
C THR A 112 -14.78 12.56 10.59
#